data_f2ca0ab9576303c81118a9becc695e99
#
_entry.id   f2ca0ab9576303c81118a9becc695e99
#
_cell.length_a   1.000
_cell.length_b   1.000
_cell.length_c   1.000
_cell.angle_alpha   90.00
_cell.angle_beta   90.00
_cell.angle_gamma   90.00
#
_symmetry.space_group_name_H-M   'P 1'
#
loop_
_entity.id
_entity.type
_entity.pdbx_description
1 polymer ?
#
loop_
_entity_poly.entity_id
_entity_poly.type
_entity_poly.pdbx_seq_one_letter_code
_entity_poly.pdbx_strand_id
1 'polypeptide(L)'
;MVSEKIYDVLISLKEKTINKIRYNLNQSPEKLNIVKSEIKEINIYSTFEGTFSTCLGLKLQEVAAVCGKDVVNIDKEEKKTVGIDIRTSFGEGQMKLSKTTQTGTHKKDSLDKLIGTTQKNNTAPFFVTAISESYRYYKDGVLYIGGEDFWSSIGINYEDLCDTIRQVIRETYEEVQSTIIPSL
;
A
#
# COMPACT_ATOMS: atom_id res chain seq x y z
N MET A 1 -16.95 -13.97 -3.83
CA MET A 1 -17.23 -13.09 -2.65
C MET A 1 -16.24 -11.95 -2.60
N VAL A 2 -16.47 -10.90 -1.78
CA VAL A 2 -15.54 -9.73 -1.73
C VAL A 2 -14.15 -10.16 -1.30
N SER A 3 -14.03 -11.03 -0.30
CA SER A 3 -12.73 -11.56 0.21
C SER A 3 -11.90 -12.28 -0.87
N GLU A 4 -12.51 -13.04 -1.78
CA GLU A 4 -11.80 -13.66 -2.91
C GLU A 4 -11.22 -12.62 -3.86
N LYS A 5 -11.99 -11.59 -4.20
CA LYS A 5 -11.49 -10.49 -5.04
C LYS A 5 -10.33 -9.73 -4.39
N ILE A 6 -10.40 -9.52 -3.07
CA ILE A 6 -9.30 -8.91 -2.32
C ILE A 6 -8.05 -9.79 -2.42
N TYR A 7 -8.20 -11.10 -2.22
CA TYR A 7 -7.12 -12.06 -2.34
C TYR A 7 -6.52 -12.06 -3.75
N ASP A 8 -7.34 -12.10 -4.80
CA ASP A 8 -6.89 -12.08 -6.20
C ASP A 8 -6.03 -10.85 -6.52
N VAL A 9 -6.39 -9.69 -5.97
CA VAL A 9 -5.58 -8.47 -6.11
C VAL A 9 -4.28 -8.57 -5.34
N LEU A 10 -4.31 -9.08 -4.10
CA LEU A 10 -3.17 -9.09 -3.20
C LEU A 10 -2.16 -10.22 -3.48
N ILE A 11 -2.60 -11.36 -4.04
CA ILE A 11 -1.70 -12.52 -4.25
C ILE A 11 -0.50 -12.19 -5.16
N SER A 12 -0.64 -11.25 -6.07
CA SER A 12 0.48 -10.78 -6.90
C SER A 12 1.64 -10.15 -6.11
N LEU A 13 1.42 -9.77 -4.83
CA LEU A 13 2.48 -9.31 -3.92
C LEU A 13 3.48 -10.43 -3.63
N LYS A 14 2.99 -11.66 -3.49
CA LYS A 14 3.79 -12.85 -3.25
C LYS A 14 4.84 -13.01 -4.34
N GLU A 15 4.41 -13.08 -5.60
CA GLU A 15 5.30 -13.24 -6.74
C GLU A 15 6.33 -12.10 -6.85
N LYS A 16 5.88 -10.85 -6.72
CA LYS A 16 6.77 -9.68 -6.76
C LYS A 16 7.83 -9.72 -5.67
N THR A 17 7.44 -10.09 -4.46
CA THR A 17 8.35 -10.16 -3.31
C THR A 17 9.40 -11.26 -3.51
N ILE A 18 8.97 -12.46 -3.91
CA ILE A 18 9.86 -13.59 -4.17
C ILE A 18 10.86 -13.27 -5.29
N ASN A 19 10.37 -12.71 -6.41
CA ASN A 19 11.23 -12.33 -7.52
C ASN A 19 12.25 -11.24 -7.11
N LYS A 20 11.86 -10.28 -6.28
CA LYS A 20 12.79 -9.27 -5.78
C LYS A 20 13.85 -9.84 -4.84
N ILE A 21 13.48 -10.81 -3.99
CA ILE A 21 14.43 -11.52 -3.12
C ILE A 21 15.45 -12.28 -3.99
N ARG A 22 14.99 -13.08 -4.95
CA ARG A 22 15.86 -13.82 -5.89
C ARG A 22 16.79 -12.89 -6.65
N TYR A 23 16.26 -11.77 -7.16
CA TYR A 23 17.06 -10.76 -7.82
C TYR A 23 18.17 -10.20 -6.91
N ASN A 24 17.84 -9.84 -5.67
CA ASN A 24 18.81 -9.27 -4.73
C ASN A 24 19.88 -10.29 -4.29
N LEU A 25 19.53 -11.57 -4.15
CA LEU A 25 20.50 -12.63 -3.84
C LEU A 25 21.53 -12.85 -4.96
N ASN A 26 21.16 -12.54 -6.20
CA ASN A 26 22.03 -12.65 -7.37
C ASN A 26 22.85 -11.37 -7.65
N GLN A 27 22.72 -10.32 -6.80
CA GLN A 27 23.55 -9.11 -6.95
C GLN A 27 24.96 -9.34 -6.42
N SER A 28 25.94 -8.67 -7.06
CA SER A 28 27.30 -8.65 -6.54
C SER A 28 27.36 -7.95 -5.17
N PRO A 29 28.27 -8.37 -4.26
CA PRO A 29 28.42 -7.76 -2.94
C PRO A 29 28.59 -6.22 -2.97
N GLU A 30 29.24 -5.68 -3.99
CA GLU A 30 29.46 -4.26 -4.18
C GLU A 30 28.17 -3.42 -4.31
N LYS A 31 27.06 -4.06 -4.74
CA LYS A 31 25.74 -3.42 -4.86
C LYS A 31 24.88 -3.55 -3.61
N LEU A 32 25.33 -4.30 -2.63
CA LEU A 32 24.68 -4.50 -1.35
C LEU A 32 25.42 -3.73 -0.27
N ASN A 33 24.72 -3.32 0.81
CA ASN A 33 25.45 -2.86 1.98
C ASN A 33 26.17 -4.07 2.63
N ILE A 34 27.24 -3.78 3.39
CA ILE A 34 28.11 -4.81 3.95
C ILE A 34 27.33 -5.87 4.76
N VAL A 35 26.34 -5.47 5.55
CA VAL A 35 25.55 -6.40 6.37
C VAL A 35 24.75 -7.36 5.50
N LYS A 36 24.14 -6.87 4.41
CA LYS A 36 23.34 -7.69 3.49
C LYS A 36 24.20 -8.61 2.62
N SER A 37 25.47 -8.23 2.35
CA SER A 37 26.39 -9.08 1.62
C SER A 37 26.95 -10.22 2.48
N GLU A 38 27.16 -9.97 3.77
CA GLU A 38 27.75 -10.95 4.70
C GLU A 38 26.67 -11.92 5.27
N ILE A 39 25.44 -11.44 5.48
CA ILE A 39 24.38 -12.22 6.11
C ILE A 39 23.17 -12.28 5.16
N LYS A 40 23.09 -13.36 4.37
CA LYS A 40 22.07 -13.55 3.35
C LYS A 40 20.64 -13.52 3.90
N GLU A 41 20.41 -14.06 5.10
CA GLU A 41 19.11 -14.04 5.77
C GLU A 41 18.66 -12.61 6.04
N ILE A 42 19.55 -11.72 6.46
CA ILE A 42 19.23 -10.29 6.68
C ILE A 42 18.84 -9.64 5.35
N ASN A 43 19.53 -9.98 4.25
CA ASN A 43 19.16 -9.52 2.92
C ASN A 43 17.75 -9.98 2.54
N ILE A 44 17.43 -11.27 2.75
CA ILE A 44 16.11 -11.84 2.46
C ILE A 44 15.02 -11.11 3.24
N TYR A 45 15.14 -11.07 4.56
CA TYR A 45 14.08 -10.49 5.40
C TYR A 45 13.90 -8.99 5.22
N SER A 46 14.99 -8.24 5.05
CA SER A 46 14.89 -6.80 4.77
C SER A 46 14.30 -6.51 3.38
N THR A 47 14.59 -7.39 2.39
CA THR A 47 13.99 -7.29 1.06
C THR A 47 12.51 -7.66 1.08
N PHE A 48 12.15 -8.71 1.82
CA PHE A 48 10.77 -9.11 2.05
C PHE A 48 9.95 -7.96 2.63
N GLU A 49 10.36 -7.45 3.78
CA GLU A 49 9.65 -6.37 4.49
C GLU A 49 9.52 -5.12 3.61
N GLY A 50 10.63 -4.62 3.08
CA GLY A 50 10.64 -3.39 2.28
C GLY A 50 9.84 -3.51 0.98
N THR A 51 9.93 -4.66 0.27
CA THR A 51 9.20 -4.87 -0.98
C THR A 51 7.72 -5.07 -0.71
N PHE A 52 7.38 -5.92 0.26
CA PHE A 52 5.99 -6.22 0.59
C PHE A 52 5.25 -4.95 1.03
N SER A 53 5.82 -4.19 1.98
CA SER A 53 5.20 -2.95 2.48
C SER A 53 5.02 -1.89 1.38
N THR A 54 6.04 -1.70 0.52
CA THR A 54 5.95 -0.73 -0.59
C THR A 54 4.88 -1.13 -1.60
N CYS A 55 4.86 -2.40 -2.01
CA CYS A 55 3.89 -2.90 -2.97
C CYS A 55 2.47 -2.98 -2.38
N LEU A 56 2.33 -3.28 -1.08
CA LEU A 56 1.04 -3.34 -0.41
C LEU A 56 0.32 -1.98 -0.48
N GLY A 57 1.03 -0.86 -0.26
CA GLY A 57 0.43 0.46 -0.36
C GLY A 57 -0.25 0.71 -1.73
N LEU A 58 0.42 0.32 -2.82
CA LEU A 58 -0.14 0.42 -4.18
C LEU A 58 -1.29 -0.56 -4.41
N LYS A 59 -1.20 -1.77 -3.86
CA LYS A 59 -2.24 -2.79 -4.00
C LYS A 59 -3.51 -2.45 -3.21
N LEU A 60 -3.41 -1.74 -2.11
CA LEU A 60 -4.58 -1.26 -1.37
C LEU A 60 -5.39 -0.22 -2.16
N GLN A 61 -4.75 0.62 -2.96
CA GLN A 61 -5.45 1.49 -3.91
C GLN A 61 -6.20 0.66 -4.97
N GLU A 62 -5.59 -0.42 -5.45
CA GLU A 62 -6.22 -1.34 -6.39
C GLU A 62 -7.38 -2.12 -5.75
N VAL A 63 -7.23 -2.61 -4.52
CA VAL A 63 -8.31 -3.23 -3.74
C VAL A 63 -9.49 -2.28 -3.58
N ALA A 64 -9.23 -1.03 -3.21
CA ALA A 64 -10.27 -0.02 -3.09
C ALA A 64 -11.05 0.18 -4.40
N ALA A 65 -10.35 0.24 -5.53
CA ALA A 65 -11.00 0.42 -6.84
C ALA A 65 -11.74 -0.82 -7.36
N VAL A 66 -11.20 -2.03 -7.11
CA VAL A 66 -11.80 -3.29 -7.62
C VAL A 66 -12.96 -3.78 -6.75
N CYS A 67 -12.85 -3.59 -5.44
CA CYS A 67 -13.79 -4.14 -4.46
C CYS A 67 -14.69 -3.08 -3.83
N GLY A 68 -14.27 -1.81 -3.82
CA GLY A 68 -15.02 -0.70 -3.24
C GLY A 68 -16.12 -0.18 -4.14
N LYS A 69 -17.13 0.40 -3.52
CA LYS A 69 -18.24 1.05 -4.21
C LYS A 69 -17.85 2.47 -4.62
N ASP A 70 -18.04 2.80 -5.91
CA ASP A 70 -17.81 4.12 -6.48
C ASP A 70 -16.37 4.65 -6.25
N VAL A 71 -15.38 3.76 -6.35
CA VAL A 71 -13.95 4.09 -6.20
C VAL A 71 -13.23 3.95 -7.53
N VAL A 72 -12.42 4.96 -7.87
CA VAL A 72 -11.56 4.98 -9.06
C VAL A 72 -10.11 5.12 -8.62
N ASN A 73 -9.22 4.28 -9.14
CA ASN A 73 -7.78 4.40 -8.98
C ASN A 73 -7.24 5.34 -10.04
N ILE A 74 -6.93 6.57 -9.66
CA ILE A 74 -6.51 7.64 -10.57
C ILE A 74 -5.14 7.35 -11.18
N ASP A 75 -4.22 6.77 -10.43
CA ASP A 75 -2.89 6.42 -10.93
C ASP A 75 -2.92 5.41 -12.10
N LYS A 76 -3.99 4.60 -12.21
CA LYS A 76 -4.16 3.63 -13.28
C LYS A 76 -4.95 4.15 -14.47
N GLU A 77 -5.96 4.98 -14.24
CA GLU A 77 -6.92 5.40 -15.26
C GLU A 77 -6.58 6.74 -15.90
N GLU A 78 -6.00 7.65 -15.14
CA GLU A 78 -5.62 8.98 -15.62
C GLU A 78 -4.10 9.11 -15.61
N LYS A 79 -3.49 9.71 -16.63
CA LYS A 79 -2.05 10.00 -16.65
C LYS A 79 -1.69 10.86 -15.43
N LYS A 80 -1.18 10.22 -14.38
CA LYS A 80 -0.65 10.78 -13.12
C LYS A 80 -1.19 12.17 -12.77
N THR A 81 -2.38 12.22 -12.20
CA THR A 81 -2.88 13.45 -11.58
C THR A 81 -2.07 13.70 -10.31
N VAL A 82 -1.28 14.78 -10.31
CA VAL A 82 -0.32 15.04 -9.23
C VAL A 82 -1.05 15.18 -7.88
N GLY A 83 -0.71 14.29 -6.95
CA GLY A 83 -1.17 14.38 -5.57
C GLY A 83 -2.51 13.70 -5.27
N ILE A 84 -3.09 12.94 -6.22
CA ILE A 84 -4.30 12.15 -6.01
C ILE A 84 -4.02 10.70 -6.37
N ASP A 85 -4.36 9.78 -5.46
CA ASP A 85 -4.24 8.35 -5.67
C ASP A 85 -5.60 7.73 -6.04
N ILE A 86 -6.69 8.18 -5.37
CA ILE A 86 -8.03 7.63 -5.54
C ILE A 86 -9.11 8.72 -5.56
N ARG A 87 -10.22 8.43 -6.28
CA ARG A 87 -11.47 9.20 -6.27
C ARG A 87 -12.58 8.33 -5.70
N THR A 88 -13.46 8.92 -4.89
CA THR A 88 -14.63 8.28 -4.28
C THR A 88 -15.85 9.17 -4.44
N SER A 89 -17.03 8.72 -4.02
CA SER A 89 -18.26 9.53 -3.99
C SER A 89 -18.16 10.76 -3.07
N PHE A 90 -17.23 10.82 -2.13
CA PHE A 90 -17.05 11.93 -1.19
C PHE A 90 -15.83 12.83 -1.50
N GLY A 91 -15.11 12.59 -2.58
CA GLY A 91 -14.02 13.45 -3.02
C GLY A 91 -12.84 12.72 -3.66
N GLU A 92 -11.71 13.44 -3.72
CA GLU A 92 -10.43 12.94 -4.25
C GLU A 92 -9.37 12.96 -3.16
N GLY A 93 -8.55 11.92 -3.08
CA GLY A 93 -7.62 11.78 -1.97
C GLY A 93 -6.34 11.02 -2.23
N GLN A 94 -5.46 11.13 -1.24
CA GLN A 94 -4.25 10.31 -1.15
C GLN A 94 -4.45 9.17 -0.16
N MET A 95 -3.92 7.99 -0.52
CA MET A 95 -3.90 6.82 0.35
C MET A 95 -2.47 6.48 0.76
N LYS A 96 -2.25 6.32 2.06
CA LYS A 96 -0.98 5.86 2.64
C LYS A 96 -1.21 4.57 3.41
N LEU A 97 -0.21 3.70 3.42
CA LEU A 97 -0.30 2.41 4.10
C LEU A 97 -0.55 2.59 5.60
N SER A 98 0.28 3.42 6.25
CA SER A 98 0.24 3.66 7.69
C SER A 98 0.59 5.10 8.05
N LYS A 99 0.37 5.50 9.32
CA LYS A 99 0.71 6.84 9.84
C LYS A 99 2.21 7.17 9.74
N THR A 100 3.07 6.16 9.75
CA THR A 100 4.54 6.32 9.73
C THR A 100 5.11 6.49 8.32
N THR A 101 4.30 6.29 7.29
CA THR A 101 4.76 6.33 5.88
C THR A 101 5.11 7.75 5.39
N GLN A 102 4.74 8.78 6.15
CA GLN A 102 5.09 10.17 5.82
C GLN A 102 5.59 10.92 7.06
N THR A 103 6.75 11.54 6.94
CA THR A 103 7.36 12.38 7.97
C THR A 103 7.64 13.80 7.45
N GLY A 104 7.45 14.79 8.32
CA GLY A 104 7.95 16.16 8.15
C GLY A 104 7.54 16.87 6.86
N THR A 105 8.52 17.36 6.13
CA THR A 105 8.38 18.18 4.91
C THR A 105 7.59 17.46 3.81
N HIS A 106 7.82 16.15 3.62
CA HIS A 106 7.10 15.36 2.61
C HIS A 106 5.60 15.29 2.82
N LYS A 107 5.14 15.32 4.09
CA LYS A 107 3.72 15.33 4.40
C LYS A 107 3.08 16.66 4.00
N LYS A 108 3.76 17.78 4.24
CA LYS A 108 3.29 19.11 3.87
C LYS A 108 3.20 19.24 2.35
N ASP A 109 4.25 18.89 1.63
CA ASP A 109 4.28 18.96 0.16
C ASP A 109 3.19 18.09 -0.49
N SER A 110 2.94 16.90 0.07
CA SER A 110 1.86 16.01 -0.39
C SER A 110 0.48 16.63 -0.17
N LEU A 111 0.28 17.25 0.99
CA LEU A 111 -0.97 17.89 1.35
C LEU A 111 -1.24 19.12 0.47
N ASP A 112 -0.22 19.96 0.26
CA ASP A 112 -0.34 21.17 -0.59
C ASP A 112 -0.68 20.77 -2.05
N LYS A 113 -0.08 19.69 -2.57
CA LYS A 113 -0.40 19.14 -3.88
C LYS A 113 -1.84 18.61 -3.95
N LEU A 114 -2.27 17.85 -2.95
CA LEU A 114 -3.64 17.35 -2.85
C LEU A 114 -4.65 18.51 -2.87
N ILE A 115 -4.49 19.50 -1.99
CA ILE A 115 -5.38 20.66 -1.90
C ILE A 115 -5.41 21.43 -3.22
N GLY A 116 -4.24 21.72 -3.79
CA GLY A 116 -4.15 22.47 -5.05
C GLY A 116 -4.80 21.75 -6.23
N THR A 117 -4.73 20.42 -6.28
CA THR A 117 -5.36 19.64 -7.35
C THR A 117 -6.87 19.52 -7.15
N THR A 118 -7.33 19.21 -5.93
CA THR A 118 -8.77 19.10 -5.65
C THR A 118 -9.51 20.43 -5.83
N GLN A 119 -8.87 21.56 -5.51
CA GLN A 119 -9.42 22.90 -5.82
C GLN A 119 -9.63 23.11 -7.32
N LYS A 120 -8.65 22.71 -8.17
CA LYS A 120 -8.77 22.78 -9.64
C LYS A 120 -9.89 21.89 -10.17
N ASN A 121 -10.07 20.72 -9.58
CA ASN A 121 -11.09 19.75 -9.97
C ASN A 121 -12.46 20.04 -9.37
N ASN A 122 -12.56 21.04 -8.50
CA ASN A 122 -13.77 21.36 -7.72
C ASN A 122 -14.30 20.15 -6.91
N THR A 123 -13.37 19.42 -6.27
CA THR A 123 -13.68 18.25 -5.45
C THR A 123 -13.21 18.44 -4.01
N ALA A 124 -13.74 17.66 -3.07
CA ALA A 124 -13.34 17.71 -1.66
C ALA A 124 -12.05 16.87 -1.44
N PRO A 125 -11.02 17.44 -0.78
CA PRO A 125 -9.80 16.71 -0.47
C PRO A 125 -9.98 15.76 0.71
N PHE A 126 -9.43 14.54 0.60
CA PHE A 126 -9.32 13.64 1.74
C PHE A 126 -7.97 12.93 1.79
N PHE A 127 -7.59 12.48 2.99
CA PHE A 127 -6.35 11.76 3.25
C PHE A 127 -6.65 10.45 3.98
N VAL A 128 -6.26 9.32 3.40
CA VAL A 128 -6.51 8.00 3.95
C VAL A 128 -5.25 7.40 4.55
N THR A 129 -5.37 6.84 5.76
CA THR A 129 -4.44 5.85 6.29
C THR A 129 -5.10 4.47 6.20
N ALA A 130 -4.66 3.67 5.25
CA ALA A 130 -5.34 2.44 4.87
C ALA A 130 -5.36 1.39 5.99
N ILE A 131 -4.22 1.21 6.69
CA ILE A 131 -4.07 0.28 7.80
C ILE A 131 -3.76 1.07 9.06
N SER A 132 -4.77 1.26 9.90
CA SER A 132 -4.68 2.01 11.16
C SER A 132 -5.87 1.72 12.06
N GLU A 133 -5.83 2.24 13.27
CA GLU A 133 -7.05 2.42 14.07
C GLU A 133 -8.06 3.28 13.30
N SER A 134 -9.34 3.08 13.56
CA SER A 134 -10.41 3.89 12.99
C SER A 134 -10.34 5.32 13.47
N TYR A 135 -10.47 6.26 12.54
CA TYR A 135 -10.64 7.68 12.85
C TYR A 135 -11.25 8.41 11.66
N ARG A 136 -11.99 9.48 11.98
CA ARG A 136 -12.58 10.40 10.99
C ARG A 136 -12.65 11.80 11.57
N TYR A 137 -11.93 12.74 10.97
CA TYR A 137 -11.98 14.15 11.39
C TYR A 137 -11.61 15.10 10.25
N TYR A 138 -12.02 16.36 10.36
CA TYR A 138 -11.59 17.43 9.45
C TYR A 138 -10.49 18.26 10.09
N LYS A 139 -9.50 18.60 9.30
CA LYS A 139 -8.46 19.56 9.66
C LYS A 139 -8.03 20.34 8.42
N ASP A 140 -8.00 21.69 8.52
CA ASP A 140 -7.58 22.60 7.44
C ASP A 140 -8.34 22.33 6.11
N GLY A 141 -9.64 22.02 6.18
CA GLY A 141 -10.48 21.72 5.03
C GLY A 141 -10.30 20.35 4.41
N VAL A 142 -9.43 19.51 4.96
CA VAL A 142 -9.17 18.13 4.50
C VAL A 142 -9.82 17.12 5.42
N LEU A 143 -10.52 16.14 4.87
CA LEU A 143 -11.02 15.00 5.61
C LEU A 143 -9.86 13.98 5.84
N TYR A 144 -9.54 13.70 7.09
CA TYR A 144 -8.65 12.61 7.48
C TYR A 144 -9.50 11.43 7.92
N ILE A 145 -9.25 10.27 7.29
CA ILE A 145 -10.01 9.05 7.54
C ILE A 145 -9.07 7.85 7.53
N GLY A 146 -9.28 6.87 8.40
CA GLY A 146 -8.39 5.70 8.48
C GLY A 146 -9.06 4.45 8.97
N GLY A 147 -8.39 3.32 8.70
CA GLY A 147 -8.82 2.00 9.15
C GLY A 147 -10.25 1.67 8.71
N GLU A 148 -11.02 1.10 9.62
CA GLU A 148 -12.39 0.64 9.38
C GLU A 148 -13.31 1.75 8.84
N ASP A 149 -13.17 3.00 9.30
CA ASP A 149 -14.01 4.12 8.86
C ASP A 149 -13.89 4.37 7.36
N PHE A 150 -12.68 4.27 6.79
CA PHE A 150 -12.49 4.39 5.36
C PHE A 150 -13.05 3.18 4.60
N TRP A 151 -12.63 1.96 4.97
CA TRP A 151 -12.98 0.76 4.23
C TRP A 151 -14.49 0.48 4.27
N SER A 152 -15.14 0.69 5.40
CA SER A 152 -16.60 0.59 5.53
C SER A 152 -17.32 1.65 4.70
N SER A 153 -16.77 2.86 4.57
CA SER A 153 -17.39 3.94 3.76
C SER A 153 -17.45 3.61 2.27
N ILE A 154 -16.61 2.70 1.80
CA ILE A 154 -16.60 2.18 0.42
C ILE A 154 -17.13 0.75 0.31
N GLY A 155 -17.74 0.22 1.37
CA GLY A 155 -18.42 -1.09 1.38
C GLY A 155 -17.51 -2.31 1.50
N ILE A 156 -16.27 -2.13 1.98
CA ILE A 156 -15.33 -3.22 2.24
C ILE A 156 -15.26 -3.49 3.75
N ASN A 157 -15.40 -4.76 4.14
CA ASN A 157 -15.18 -5.17 5.52
C ASN A 157 -13.70 -5.10 5.87
N TYR A 158 -13.36 -4.34 6.91
CA TYR A 158 -11.96 -4.08 7.27
C TYR A 158 -11.26 -5.28 7.89
N GLU A 159 -11.99 -6.09 8.66
CA GLU A 159 -11.46 -7.32 9.25
C GLU A 159 -11.12 -8.34 8.18
N ASP A 160 -12.03 -8.59 7.22
CA ASP A 160 -11.78 -9.46 6.06
C ASP A 160 -10.56 -9.00 5.25
N LEU A 161 -10.41 -7.69 5.05
CA LEU A 161 -9.23 -7.13 4.38
C LEU A 161 -7.94 -7.42 5.17
N CYS A 162 -7.94 -7.17 6.47
CA CYS A 162 -6.77 -7.41 7.32
C CYS A 162 -6.41 -8.90 7.37
N ASP A 163 -7.39 -9.78 7.45
CA ASP A 163 -7.17 -11.23 7.46
C ASP A 163 -6.62 -11.72 6.12
N THR A 164 -7.13 -11.20 5.00
CA THR A 164 -6.58 -11.53 3.67
C THR A 164 -5.14 -11.03 3.53
N ILE A 165 -4.81 -9.84 4.02
CA ILE A 165 -3.42 -9.35 4.05
C ILE A 165 -2.53 -10.29 4.86
N ARG A 166 -2.97 -10.69 6.07
CA ARG A 166 -2.22 -11.62 6.93
C ARG A 166 -2.01 -12.99 6.28
N GLN A 167 -3.01 -13.47 5.55
CA GLN A 167 -2.92 -14.72 4.78
C GLN A 167 -1.84 -14.62 3.71
N VAL A 168 -1.86 -13.58 2.87
CA VAL A 168 -0.87 -13.39 1.78
C VAL A 168 0.54 -13.20 2.35
N ILE A 169 0.70 -12.50 3.48
CA ILE A 169 1.99 -12.39 4.18
C ILE A 169 2.50 -13.78 4.58
N ARG A 170 1.68 -14.59 5.24
CA ARG A 170 2.05 -15.95 5.68
C ARG A 170 2.44 -16.85 4.50
N GLU A 171 1.62 -16.91 3.48
CA GLU A 171 1.89 -17.71 2.27
C GLU A 171 3.20 -17.29 1.59
N THR A 172 3.47 -15.97 1.53
CA THR A 172 4.72 -15.47 0.96
C THR A 172 5.92 -15.86 1.81
N TYR A 173 5.79 -15.74 3.14
CA TYR A 173 6.84 -16.11 4.08
C TYR A 173 7.14 -17.60 4.05
N GLU A 174 6.12 -18.46 4.05
CA GLU A 174 6.26 -19.92 3.95
C GLU A 174 6.97 -20.35 2.66
N GLU A 175 6.66 -19.72 1.54
CA GLU A 175 7.36 -19.99 0.29
C GLU A 175 8.83 -19.56 0.35
N VAL A 176 9.16 -18.41 0.94
CA VAL A 176 10.55 -17.98 1.15
C VAL A 176 11.29 -18.98 2.03
N GLN A 177 10.67 -19.43 3.12
CA GLN A 177 11.26 -20.41 4.03
C GLN A 177 11.51 -21.79 3.36
N SER A 178 10.59 -22.23 2.53
CA SER A 178 10.65 -23.57 1.94
C SER A 178 11.48 -23.63 0.64
N THR A 179 11.58 -22.53 -0.11
CA THR A 179 12.19 -22.56 -1.46
C THR A 179 13.48 -21.75 -1.58
N ILE A 180 13.65 -20.70 -0.80
CA ILE A 180 14.80 -19.80 -0.93
C ILE A 180 15.85 -20.09 0.14
N ILE A 181 15.46 -20.15 1.41
CA ILE A 181 16.42 -20.37 2.51
C ILE A 181 17.17 -21.68 2.39
N PRO A 182 16.56 -22.82 2.05
CA PRO A 182 17.30 -24.08 1.91
C PRO A 182 18.30 -24.10 0.74
N SER A 183 18.21 -23.13 -0.18
CA SER A 183 19.12 -23.02 -1.34
C SER A 183 20.34 -22.12 -1.08
N LEU A 184 20.49 -21.57 0.13
CA LEU A 184 21.63 -20.71 0.53
C LEU A 184 22.84 -21.50 0.96
#